data_6cbef75c41f8ba538bdb99e16b834681
#
_entry.id   6cbef75c41f8ba538bdb99e16b834681
#
_cell.length_a   1.000
_cell.length_b   1.000
_cell.length_c   1.000
_cell.angle_alpha   90.00
_cell.angle_beta   90.00
_cell.angle_gamma   90.00
#
_symmetry.space_group_name_H-M   'P 1'
#
loop_
_entity.id
_entity.type
_entity.pdbx_description
1 polymer ?
#
loop_
_entity_poly.entity_id
_entity_poly.type
_entity_poly.pdbx_seq_one_letter_code
_entity_poly.pdbx_strand_id
1 'polypeptide(L)'
;MLKYLFALLLLIPTAAYADQIDGTWCTGAATRVEINGPKISLGGKLAFDGTYTRHKFIYIVPEGEAHAGDKVYMQVLGDEDMSSFTIKDNHPVDPLDWKRCQATS
;
A
#
# COMPACT_ATOMS: atom_id res chain seq x y z
N MET A 1 35.19 -31.95 7.32
CA MET A 1 34.94 -31.63 7.42
C MET A 1 34.30 -30.55 7.42
N LEU A 2 34.09 -29.96 7.45
CA LEU A 2 33.58 -29.03 7.46
C LEU A 2 32.73 -28.46 6.75
N LYS A 3 32.47 -28.52 6.25
CA LYS A 3 31.71 -28.16 5.46
C LYS A 3 30.51 -27.86 5.84
N TYR A 4 30.26 -27.84 6.57
CA TYR A 4 29.09 -27.77 6.98
C TYR A 4 28.65 -26.56 7.21
N LEU A 5 29.01 -26.08 7.35
CA LEU A 5 28.70 -25.06 7.66
C LEU A 5 27.98 -24.26 6.89
N PHE A 6 27.86 -24.08 6.34
CA PHE A 6 27.27 -23.30 5.57
C PHE A 6 26.01 -23.17 5.57
N ALA A 7 25.73 -23.53 5.79
CA ALA A 7 24.49 -23.68 5.69
C ALA A 7 23.89 -22.59 6.29
N LEU A 8 24.02 -22.39 6.96
CA LEU A 8 23.43 -21.55 7.55
C LEU A 8 23.05 -20.43 7.01
N LEU A 9 23.34 -20.08 6.57
CA LEU A 9 23.07 -18.99 6.13
C LEU A 9 22.00 -18.73 5.62
N LEU A 10 21.52 -19.17 5.38
CA LEU A 10 20.54 -19.01 4.69
C LEU A 10 19.55 -18.52 5.33
N LEU A 11 19.48 -18.21 6.14
CA LEU A 11 18.51 -17.88 6.70
C LEU A 11 18.20 -16.59 6.48
N ILE A 12 17.76 -16.30 5.62
CA ILE A 12 17.43 -15.19 5.26
C ILE A 12 16.21 -14.72 5.75
N PRO A 13 16.03 -13.74 6.26
CA PRO A 13 14.86 -13.29 6.76
C PRO A 13 14.02 -12.78 5.74
N THR A 14 12.94 -13.14 5.73
CA THR A 14 12.12 -12.73 4.75
C THR A 14 11.02 -11.99 5.33
N ALA A 15 11.02 -11.74 6.56
CA ALA A 15 9.90 -11.12 7.12
C ALA A 15 9.81 -9.68 6.86
N ALA A 16 10.66 -9.19 6.10
CA ALA A 16 10.74 -7.80 5.95
C ALA A 16 9.56 -7.15 5.32
N TYR A 17 8.70 -7.88 4.67
CA TYR A 17 7.60 -7.23 4.02
C TYR A 17 6.41 -7.01 4.89
N ALA A 18 6.38 -7.59 6.05
CA ALA A 18 5.16 -7.65 6.80
C ALA A 18 4.54 -6.32 7.07
N ASP A 19 5.31 -5.28 7.27
CA ASP A 19 4.76 -4.00 7.63
C ASP A 19 4.96 -2.96 6.54
N GLN A 20 5.16 -3.39 5.31
CA GLN A 20 5.33 -2.44 4.23
C GLN A 20 4.02 -2.14 3.57
N ILE A 21 3.90 -0.94 3.04
CA ILE A 21 2.67 -0.53 2.41
C ILE A 21 2.49 -1.16 1.03
N ASP A 22 3.52 -1.76 0.47
CA ASP A 22 3.41 -2.41 -0.83
C ASP A 22 2.36 -3.53 -0.79
N GLY A 23 1.70 -3.74 -1.86
CA GLY A 23 0.75 -4.83 -1.98
C GLY A 23 -0.61 -4.37 -2.39
N THR A 24 -1.57 -5.25 -2.29
CA THR A 24 -2.93 -4.98 -2.71
C THR A 24 -3.81 -4.81 -1.48
N TRP A 25 -4.50 -3.69 -1.43
CA TRP A 25 -5.33 -3.34 -0.30
C TRP A 25 -6.78 -3.21 -0.74
N CYS A 26 -7.69 -3.65 0.09
CA CYS A 26 -9.11 -3.67 -0.21
C CYS A 26 -9.90 -2.97 0.87
N THR A 27 -10.97 -2.28 0.48
CA THR A 27 -11.89 -1.71 1.42
C THR A 27 -13.28 -1.83 0.82
N GLY A 28 -14.25 -2.19 1.61
CA GLY A 28 -15.59 -2.41 1.11
C GLY A 28 -15.62 -3.60 0.18
N ALA A 29 -16.67 -3.69 -0.59
CA ALA A 29 -16.88 -4.84 -1.42
C ALA A 29 -16.12 -4.80 -2.74
N ALA A 30 -15.81 -3.64 -3.22
CA ALA A 30 -15.29 -3.55 -4.57
C ALA A 30 -14.11 -2.63 -4.75
N THR A 31 -13.70 -1.94 -3.73
CA THR A 31 -12.65 -0.95 -3.87
C THR A 31 -11.31 -1.53 -3.52
N ARG A 32 -10.36 -1.40 -4.43
CA ARG A 32 -9.02 -1.93 -4.16
C ARG A 32 -7.97 -1.03 -4.78
N VAL A 33 -6.80 -1.04 -4.19
CA VAL A 33 -5.65 -0.33 -4.73
C VAL A 33 -4.46 -1.25 -4.67
N GLU A 34 -3.51 -1.05 -5.54
CA GLU A 34 -2.28 -1.81 -5.54
C GLU A 34 -1.11 -0.84 -5.47
N ILE A 35 -0.23 -1.04 -4.53
CA ILE A 35 0.94 -0.18 -4.36
C ILE A 35 2.19 -0.98 -4.64
N ASN A 36 3.02 -0.45 -5.52
CA ASN A 36 4.24 -1.12 -5.91
C ASN A 36 5.34 -0.05 -5.92
N GLY A 37 6.00 0.12 -4.78
CA GLY A 37 6.96 1.19 -4.61
C GLY A 37 6.28 2.53 -4.83
N PRO A 38 6.82 3.40 -5.64
CA PRO A 38 6.22 4.73 -5.84
C PRO A 38 5.02 4.74 -6.77
N LYS A 39 4.58 3.57 -7.25
CA LYS A 39 3.46 3.50 -8.16
C LYS A 39 2.22 2.99 -7.47
N ILE A 40 1.08 3.55 -7.81
CA ILE A 40 -0.19 3.10 -7.27
C ILE A 40 -1.19 2.94 -8.40
N SER A 41 -1.97 1.88 -8.33
CA SER A 41 -3.01 1.60 -9.30
C SER A 41 -4.34 1.56 -8.55
N LEU A 42 -5.31 2.29 -9.02
CA LEU A 42 -6.62 2.38 -8.40
C LEU A 42 -7.58 1.50 -9.18
N GLY A 43 -8.06 0.44 -8.53
CA GLY A 43 -9.08 -0.39 -9.16
C GLY A 43 -8.65 -1.05 -10.45
N GLY A 44 -7.36 -1.37 -10.58
CA GLY A 44 -6.89 -2.02 -11.78
C GLY A 44 -6.60 -1.09 -12.95
N LYS A 45 -6.68 0.21 -12.72
CA LYS A 45 -6.39 1.16 -13.77
C LYS A 45 -4.90 1.38 -13.90
N LEU A 46 -4.51 2.17 -14.88
CA LEU A 46 -3.10 2.41 -15.13
C LEU A 46 -2.45 3.05 -13.91
N ALA A 47 -1.30 2.55 -13.56
CA ALA A 47 -0.58 3.03 -12.38
C ALA A 47 -0.01 4.41 -12.61
N PHE A 48 0.11 5.17 -11.54
CA PHE A 48 0.71 6.48 -11.60
C PHE A 48 1.57 6.69 -10.36
N ASP A 49 2.36 7.74 -10.37
CA ASP A 49 3.33 7.96 -9.31
C ASP A 49 2.75 8.66 -8.10
N GLY A 50 3.27 8.33 -6.94
CA GLY A 50 2.96 9.05 -5.72
C GLY A 50 4.24 9.16 -4.90
N THR A 51 4.11 9.64 -3.68
CA THR A 51 5.23 9.75 -2.76
C THR A 51 5.21 8.53 -1.86
N TYR A 52 6.26 7.74 -1.96
CA TYR A 52 6.32 6.44 -1.31
C TYR A 52 7.35 6.43 -0.21
N THR A 53 6.96 5.89 0.94
CA THR A 53 7.92 5.45 1.93
C THR A 53 7.46 4.07 2.35
N ARG A 54 8.22 3.42 3.17
CA ARG A 54 7.90 2.05 3.54
C ARG A 54 6.51 1.92 4.17
N HIS A 55 6.07 2.92 4.92
CA HIS A 55 4.83 2.83 5.66
C HIS A 55 3.77 3.83 5.21
N LYS A 56 4.08 4.67 4.26
CA LYS A 56 3.15 5.72 3.84
C LYS A 56 3.15 5.89 2.34
N PHE A 57 2.02 6.30 1.82
CA PHE A 57 1.91 6.62 0.41
C PHE A 57 1.01 7.84 0.30
N ILE A 58 1.44 8.83 -0.47
CA ILE A 58 0.66 10.04 -0.68
C ILE A 58 0.52 10.25 -2.16
N TYR A 59 -0.69 10.48 -2.62
CA TYR A 59 -0.87 10.72 -4.04
C TYR A 59 -1.93 11.78 -4.28
N ILE A 60 -1.89 12.35 -5.49
CA ILE A 60 -2.89 13.31 -5.94
C ILE A 60 -3.80 12.54 -6.88
N VAL A 61 -5.09 12.63 -6.69
CA VAL A 61 -6.04 11.94 -7.54
C VAL A 61 -5.88 12.45 -8.97
N PRO A 62 -5.67 11.53 -9.92
CA PRO A 62 -5.35 11.97 -11.28
C PRO A 62 -6.56 12.53 -12.03
N GLU A 63 -6.25 13.25 -13.09
CA GLU A 63 -7.26 13.78 -13.95
C GLU A 63 -8.09 12.66 -14.53
N GLY A 64 -9.35 12.89 -14.68
CA GLY A 64 -10.23 11.87 -15.20
C GLY A 64 -10.90 11.03 -14.14
N GLU A 65 -10.44 11.13 -12.91
CA GLU A 65 -11.06 10.43 -11.80
C GLU A 65 -11.96 11.40 -11.04
N ALA A 66 -12.93 10.84 -10.32
CA ALA A 66 -13.77 11.68 -9.47
C ALA A 66 -12.86 12.31 -8.43
N HIS A 67 -13.09 13.56 -8.14
CA HIS A 67 -12.29 14.30 -7.14
C HIS A 67 -10.84 14.49 -7.54
N ALA A 68 -10.59 14.59 -8.86
CA ALA A 68 -9.23 14.83 -9.35
C ALA A 68 -8.63 16.02 -8.64
N GLY A 69 -7.36 15.92 -8.29
CA GLY A 69 -6.66 16.99 -7.61
C GLY A 69 -6.63 16.87 -6.10
N ASP A 70 -7.47 16.00 -5.53
CA ASP A 70 -7.46 15.81 -4.08
C ASP A 70 -6.19 15.05 -3.69
N LYS A 71 -5.73 15.31 -2.49
CA LYS A 71 -4.53 14.64 -1.97
C LYS A 71 -4.96 13.57 -1.00
N VAL A 72 -4.47 12.37 -1.20
CA VAL A 72 -4.81 11.23 -0.36
C VAL A 72 -3.59 10.76 0.38
N TYR A 73 -3.75 10.53 1.67
CA TYR A 73 -2.69 9.99 2.53
C TYR A 73 -3.06 8.59 2.94
N MET A 74 -2.11 7.67 2.82
CA MET A 74 -2.29 6.30 3.26
C MET A 74 -1.19 5.94 4.22
N GLN A 75 -1.51 5.21 5.27
CA GLN A 75 -0.53 4.81 6.25
C GLN A 75 -0.82 3.41 6.75
N VAL A 76 0.21 2.58 6.74
CA VAL A 76 0.12 1.23 7.27
C VAL A 76 0.06 1.29 8.78
N LEU A 77 -0.83 0.52 9.36
CA LEU A 77 -0.97 0.43 10.80
C LEU A 77 -0.47 -0.90 11.35
N GLY A 78 -0.31 -1.88 10.49
CA GLY A 78 0.16 -3.19 10.88
C GLY A 78 0.22 -4.05 9.64
N ASP A 79 0.46 -5.35 9.80
CA ASP A 79 0.62 -6.25 8.67
C ASP A 79 -0.59 -6.26 7.76
N GLU A 80 -1.76 -6.14 8.34
CA GLU A 80 -2.99 -6.33 7.58
C GLU A 80 -3.86 -5.09 7.55
N ASP A 81 -3.44 -4.02 8.15
CA ASP A 81 -4.29 -2.84 8.31
C ASP A 81 -3.64 -1.58 7.77
N MET A 82 -4.41 -0.80 7.08
CA MET A 82 -3.97 0.49 6.58
C MET A 82 -5.12 1.48 6.72
N SER A 83 -4.82 2.72 6.95
CA SER A 83 -5.83 3.76 6.97
C SER A 83 -5.50 4.80 5.91
N SER A 84 -6.51 5.47 5.43
CA SER A 84 -6.31 6.58 4.52
C SER A 84 -7.31 7.69 4.80
N PHE A 85 -6.96 8.88 4.35
CA PHE A 85 -7.89 9.98 4.38
C PHE A 85 -7.50 10.95 3.28
N THR A 86 -8.44 11.81 2.93
CA THR A 86 -8.25 12.80 1.89
C THR A 86 -8.14 14.16 2.54
N ILE A 87 -7.29 15.02 2.02
CA ILE A 87 -7.17 16.39 2.51
C ILE A 87 -8.02 17.29 1.64
N LYS A 88 -8.97 17.96 2.27
CA LYS A 88 -9.79 18.94 1.59
C LYS A 88 -9.76 20.21 2.43
N ASP A 89 -9.41 21.30 1.82
CA ASP A 89 -9.33 22.59 2.51
C ASP A 89 -8.52 22.49 3.79
N ASN A 90 -7.41 21.77 3.70
CA ASN A 90 -6.49 21.58 4.82
C ASN A 90 -7.09 20.77 5.97
N HIS A 91 -8.15 20.04 5.73
CA HIS A 91 -8.74 19.17 6.74
C HIS A 91 -8.81 17.73 6.26
N PRO A 92 -8.56 16.77 7.15
CA PRO A 92 -8.72 15.36 6.76
C PRO A 92 -10.21 15.02 6.68
N VAL A 93 -10.59 14.37 5.60
CA VAL A 93 -11.97 13.93 5.40
C VAL A 93 -11.94 12.53 4.83
N ASP A 94 -13.07 11.88 4.83
CA ASP A 94 -13.26 10.58 4.21
C ASP A 94 -12.28 9.53 4.68
N PRO A 95 -12.23 9.27 5.98
CA PRO A 95 -11.33 8.24 6.48
C PRO A 95 -11.79 6.87 6.01
N LEU A 96 -10.84 6.05 5.62
CA LEU A 96 -11.12 4.69 5.19
C LEU A 96 -10.17 3.73 5.87
N ASP A 97 -10.69 2.55 6.17
CA ASP A 97 -9.87 1.47 6.70
C ASP A 97 -9.68 0.45 5.60
N TRP A 98 -8.47 -0.01 5.43
CA TRP A 98 -8.12 -0.95 4.38
C TRP A 98 -7.55 -2.20 5.00
N LYS A 99 -7.77 -3.32 4.34
CA LYS A 99 -7.20 -4.60 4.72
C LYS A 99 -6.49 -5.18 3.52
N ARG A 100 -5.52 -6.05 3.76
CA ARG A 100 -4.93 -6.78 2.63
C ARG A 100 -6.03 -7.52 1.91
N CYS A 101 -6.00 -7.48 0.60
CA CYS A 101 -6.99 -8.22 -0.15
C CYS A 101 -6.75 -9.71 0.05
N GLN A 102 -7.82 -10.46 0.15
CA GLN A 102 -7.69 -11.89 0.31
C GLN A 102 -7.27 -12.50 -1.01
N ALA A 103 -6.44 -13.49 -0.94
CA ALA A 103 -6.12 -14.23 -2.13
C ALA A 103 -7.39 -14.95 -2.52
N THR A 104 -7.77 -14.88 -3.75
CA THR A 104 -8.93 -15.55 -4.11
C THR A 104 -8.60 -16.79 -4.65
N SER A 105 -9.35 -17.68 -4.59
CA SER A 105 -8.97 -18.94 -5.10
C SER A 105 -9.92 -19.45 -6.07
#